data_50911d2a97aa174ecedd349255f94f3d
#
_entry.id   50911d2a97aa174ecedd349255f94f3d
#
_cell.length_a   1.000
_cell.length_b   1.000
_cell.length_c   1.000
_cell.angle_alpha   90.00
_cell.angle_beta   90.00
_cell.angle_gamma   90.00
#
_symmetry.space_group_name_H-M   'P 1'
#
loop_
_entity.id
_entity.type
_entity.pdbx_description
1 polymer ?
#
loop_
_entity_poly.entity_id
_entity_poly.type
_entity_poly.pdbx_seq_one_letter_code
_entity_poly.pdbx_strand_id
1 'polypeptide(L)'
;MTGGKATKHIVETIAKVIFLVCAAVAIVAVLSITVYMFAKGTPALAKVGVIDLLFGTVWQPTAATPSYGILYIILTSIIGTAVAILIGVPIGILTAVFITEVANKKLAAIVQPAVELLAAIPSVIYGLLGLMVLNPLMYRLEKRVFAGSTTHQFTGGSNLLSAIIVLAIMILPTVINISVSSVRAVPGHLKSASLALGATHIQTIFKVMIPAARSGIMTGVVLGIGRALGEAMAINMVAGGSVNLPFPFNSVRFLTTQIVSEMSYAEGLHREVLFTVGLVLFIFIMIINLVLAQVEKKGAVEQ
;
A
#
# COMPACT_ATOMS: atom_id res chain seq x y z
N MET A 1 48.61 20.30 -18.33
CA MET A 1 47.25 20.33 -17.68
C MET A 1 46.13 19.66 -18.52
N THR A 2 46.43 18.73 -19.43
CA THR A 2 45.47 18.07 -20.34
C THR A 2 45.01 16.66 -19.89
N GLY A 3 45.72 16.01 -18.97
CA GLY A 3 45.39 14.65 -18.51
C GLY A 3 44.11 14.55 -17.67
N GLY A 4 43.75 15.58 -16.89
CA GLY A 4 42.56 15.54 -16.02
C GLY A 4 41.23 15.61 -16.78
N LYS A 5 41.18 16.23 -17.97
CA LYS A 5 39.95 16.29 -18.78
C LYS A 5 39.65 14.97 -19.47
N ALA A 6 40.65 14.26 -19.95
CA ALA A 6 40.49 12.95 -20.61
C ALA A 6 40.02 11.87 -19.59
N THR A 7 40.63 11.83 -18.40
CA THR A 7 40.21 10.91 -17.31
C THR A 7 38.81 11.17 -16.85
N LYS A 8 38.40 12.45 -16.71
CA LYS A 8 37.02 12.83 -16.34
C LYS A 8 36.02 12.34 -17.40
N HIS A 9 36.32 12.52 -18.67
CA HIS A 9 35.43 12.09 -19.77
C HIS A 9 35.29 10.56 -19.82
N ILE A 10 36.37 9.82 -19.56
CA ILE A 10 36.33 8.34 -19.49
C ILE A 10 35.44 7.88 -18.32
N VAL A 11 35.62 8.46 -17.13
CA VAL A 11 34.79 8.14 -15.93
C VAL A 11 33.31 8.45 -16.19
N GLU A 12 33.01 9.61 -16.80
CA GLU A 12 31.63 9.98 -17.13
C GLU A 12 31.02 9.02 -18.17
N THR A 13 31.80 8.57 -19.17
CA THR A 13 31.32 7.60 -20.18
C THR A 13 31.04 6.23 -19.53
N ILE A 14 31.97 5.76 -18.69
CA ILE A 14 31.79 4.49 -17.96
C ILE A 14 30.54 4.57 -17.06
N ALA A 15 30.36 5.67 -16.33
CA ALA A 15 29.18 5.86 -15.48
C ALA A 15 27.88 5.85 -16.28
N LYS A 16 27.85 6.53 -17.44
CA LYS A 16 26.70 6.53 -18.37
C LYS A 16 26.35 5.12 -18.85
N VAL A 17 27.36 4.34 -19.24
CA VAL A 17 27.16 2.96 -19.71
C VAL A 17 26.62 2.08 -18.57
N ILE A 18 27.18 2.19 -17.37
CA ILE A 18 26.70 1.45 -16.19
C ILE A 18 25.24 1.80 -15.90
N PHE A 19 24.87 3.09 -15.87
CA PHE A 19 23.49 3.51 -15.62
C PHE A 19 22.54 3.04 -16.72
N LEU A 20 22.98 3.08 -18.00
CA LEU A 20 22.18 2.57 -19.12
C LEU A 20 21.93 1.06 -18.99
N VAL A 21 22.97 0.30 -18.65
CA VAL A 21 22.85 -1.17 -18.44
C VAL A 21 21.91 -1.45 -17.25
N CYS A 22 22.06 -0.76 -16.12
CA CYS A 22 21.16 -0.92 -14.97
C CYS A 22 19.70 -0.60 -15.34
N ALA A 23 19.46 0.49 -16.07
CA ALA A 23 18.14 0.86 -16.53
C ALA A 23 17.56 -0.19 -17.51
N ALA A 24 18.36 -0.68 -18.45
CA ALA A 24 17.95 -1.73 -19.39
C ALA A 24 17.59 -3.03 -18.66
N VAL A 25 18.40 -3.46 -17.69
CA VAL A 25 18.13 -4.65 -16.87
C VAL A 25 16.82 -4.49 -16.11
N ALA A 26 16.57 -3.32 -15.49
CA ALA A 26 15.33 -3.06 -14.78
C ALA A 26 14.09 -3.15 -15.69
N ILE A 27 14.17 -2.53 -16.89
CA ILE A 27 13.09 -2.58 -17.88
C ILE A 27 12.84 -4.01 -18.35
N VAL A 28 13.90 -4.75 -18.72
CA VAL A 28 13.80 -6.15 -19.16
C VAL A 28 13.19 -7.03 -18.05
N ALA A 29 13.59 -6.84 -16.79
CA ALA A 29 13.03 -7.58 -15.66
C ALA A 29 11.52 -7.34 -15.51
N VAL A 30 11.08 -6.08 -15.54
CA VAL A 30 9.65 -5.73 -15.44
C VAL A 30 8.86 -6.31 -16.62
N LEU A 31 9.36 -6.18 -17.84
CA LEU A 31 8.72 -6.75 -19.03
C LEU A 31 8.65 -8.27 -18.95
N SER A 32 9.72 -8.93 -18.51
CA SER A 32 9.76 -10.38 -18.35
C SER A 32 8.73 -10.87 -17.33
N ILE A 33 8.63 -10.19 -16.17
CA ILE A 33 7.61 -10.51 -15.16
C ILE A 33 6.21 -10.32 -15.75
N THR A 34 5.98 -9.21 -16.44
CA THR A 34 4.69 -8.92 -17.06
C THR A 34 4.29 -10.01 -18.06
N VAL A 35 5.17 -10.32 -19.01
CA VAL A 35 4.94 -11.37 -20.01
C VAL A 35 4.70 -12.74 -19.35
N TYR A 36 5.50 -13.08 -18.34
CA TYR A 36 5.37 -14.34 -17.60
C TYR A 36 4.01 -14.43 -16.88
N MET A 37 3.57 -13.35 -16.23
CA MET A 37 2.28 -13.29 -15.55
C MET A 37 1.12 -13.49 -16.53
N PHE A 38 1.15 -12.85 -17.70
CA PHE A 38 0.16 -13.06 -18.74
C PHE A 38 0.21 -14.50 -19.29
N ALA A 39 1.38 -15.02 -19.62
CA ALA A 39 1.54 -16.36 -20.18
C ALA A 39 1.07 -17.46 -19.23
N LYS A 40 1.26 -17.31 -17.92
CA LYS A 40 0.85 -18.29 -16.89
C LYS A 40 -0.55 -18.07 -16.34
N GLY A 41 -1.05 -16.82 -16.33
CA GLY A 41 -2.36 -16.47 -15.77
C GLY A 41 -3.51 -16.62 -16.76
N THR A 42 -3.30 -16.47 -18.07
CA THR A 42 -4.38 -16.57 -19.07
C THR A 42 -4.93 -17.98 -19.30
N PRO A 43 -4.16 -19.08 -19.23
CA PRO A 43 -4.70 -20.42 -19.50
C PRO A 43 -5.84 -20.83 -18.56
N ALA A 44 -5.79 -20.45 -17.29
CA ALA A 44 -6.84 -20.77 -16.34
C ALA A 44 -8.15 -20.01 -16.64
N LEU A 45 -8.09 -18.80 -17.20
CA LEU A 45 -9.27 -18.06 -17.65
C LEU A 45 -10.06 -18.80 -18.74
N ALA A 46 -9.36 -19.51 -19.64
CA ALA A 46 -10.00 -20.31 -20.67
C ALA A 46 -10.59 -21.63 -20.12
N LYS A 47 -9.98 -22.20 -19.08
CA LYS A 47 -10.41 -23.48 -18.48
C LYS A 47 -11.56 -23.32 -17.50
N VAL A 48 -11.52 -22.28 -16.64
CA VAL A 48 -12.51 -22.02 -15.58
C VAL A 48 -13.64 -21.12 -16.08
N GLY A 49 -13.36 -20.25 -17.04
CA GLY A 49 -14.26 -19.17 -17.46
C GLY A 49 -14.00 -17.86 -16.71
N VAL A 50 -13.98 -16.76 -17.44
CA VAL A 50 -13.70 -15.42 -16.87
C VAL A 50 -14.77 -15.01 -15.87
N ILE A 51 -16.04 -15.29 -16.18
CA ILE A 51 -17.18 -14.89 -15.33
C ILE A 51 -17.18 -15.70 -14.03
N ASP A 52 -17.02 -17.01 -14.13
CA ASP A 52 -17.04 -17.91 -12.95
C ASP A 52 -15.86 -17.64 -12.02
N LEU A 53 -14.70 -17.28 -12.58
CA LEU A 53 -13.53 -16.94 -11.78
C LEU A 53 -13.67 -15.57 -11.13
N LEU A 54 -14.00 -14.51 -11.87
CA LEU A 54 -14.02 -13.14 -11.34
C LEU A 54 -15.24 -12.86 -10.46
N PHE A 55 -16.40 -13.41 -10.80
CA PHE A 55 -17.67 -13.15 -10.11
C PHE A 55 -18.15 -14.32 -9.24
N GLY A 56 -17.49 -15.47 -9.30
CA GLY A 56 -17.73 -16.57 -8.39
C GLY A 56 -17.40 -16.19 -6.94
N THR A 57 -18.18 -16.69 -5.99
CA THR A 57 -18.06 -16.37 -4.56
C THR A 57 -17.45 -17.49 -3.73
N VAL A 58 -17.29 -18.68 -4.32
CA VAL A 58 -16.83 -19.88 -3.63
C VAL A 58 -15.41 -20.22 -4.09
N TRP A 59 -14.51 -20.37 -3.14
CA TRP A 59 -13.14 -20.82 -3.34
C TRP A 59 -12.93 -22.17 -2.64
N GLN A 60 -12.89 -23.25 -3.41
CA GLN A 60 -12.68 -24.62 -2.93
C GLN A 60 -11.88 -25.42 -3.96
N PRO A 61 -10.56 -25.18 -4.09
CA PRO A 61 -9.73 -25.80 -5.13
C PRO A 61 -9.51 -27.31 -4.93
N THR A 62 -9.67 -27.80 -3.69
CA THR A 62 -9.42 -29.20 -3.29
C THR A 62 -10.70 -30.04 -3.15
N ALA A 63 -11.87 -29.47 -3.45
CA ALA A 63 -13.13 -30.21 -3.42
C ALA A 63 -13.23 -31.23 -4.56
N ALA A 64 -14.13 -32.20 -4.43
CA ALA A 64 -14.40 -33.18 -5.50
C ALA A 64 -14.82 -32.50 -6.83
N THR A 65 -15.54 -31.38 -6.74
CA THR A 65 -15.80 -30.44 -7.84
C THR A 65 -15.12 -29.12 -7.50
N PRO A 66 -13.92 -28.84 -8.02
CA PRO A 66 -13.19 -27.62 -7.67
C PRO A 66 -13.92 -26.36 -8.11
N SER A 67 -13.93 -25.34 -7.23
CA SER A 67 -14.50 -24.02 -7.51
C SER A 67 -13.44 -22.94 -7.23
N TYR A 68 -13.36 -21.94 -8.13
CA TYR A 68 -12.29 -20.94 -8.16
C TYR A 68 -12.81 -19.49 -8.17
N GLY A 69 -13.92 -19.22 -7.49
CA GLY A 69 -14.48 -17.87 -7.42
C GLY A 69 -13.64 -16.92 -6.53
N ILE A 70 -13.26 -15.74 -7.04
CA ILE A 70 -12.41 -14.78 -6.33
C ILE A 70 -13.09 -13.44 -6.04
N LEU A 71 -14.40 -13.30 -6.26
CA LEU A 71 -15.12 -12.04 -6.06
C LEU A 71 -14.90 -11.47 -4.66
N TYR A 72 -15.08 -12.28 -3.62
CA TYR A 72 -14.92 -11.80 -2.23
C TYR A 72 -13.49 -11.41 -1.91
N ILE A 73 -12.51 -12.07 -2.53
CA ILE A 73 -11.09 -11.74 -2.39
C ILE A 73 -10.78 -10.38 -3.05
N ILE A 74 -11.34 -10.13 -4.24
CA ILE A 74 -11.24 -8.83 -4.94
C ILE A 74 -11.87 -7.73 -4.09
N LEU A 75 -13.12 -7.92 -3.65
CA LEU A 75 -13.85 -6.94 -2.83
C LEU A 75 -13.11 -6.65 -1.52
N THR A 76 -12.57 -7.67 -0.86
CA THR A 76 -11.77 -7.53 0.36
C THR A 76 -10.53 -6.68 0.10
N SER A 77 -9.82 -6.93 -0.99
CA SER A 77 -8.61 -6.16 -1.34
C SER A 77 -8.94 -4.70 -1.63
N ILE A 78 -10.03 -4.43 -2.35
CA ILE A 78 -10.47 -3.06 -2.66
C ILE A 78 -10.90 -2.33 -1.39
N ILE A 79 -11.84 -2.90 -0.64
CA ILE A 79 -12.43 -2.27 0.54
C ILE A 79 -11.38 -2.12 1.65
N GLY A 80 -10.63 -3.18 1.95
CA GLY A 80 -9.60 -3.17 2.99
C GLY A 80 -8.53 -2.13 2.74
N THR A 81 -8.00 -2.07 1.51
CA THR A 81 -7.00 -1.07 1.13
C THR A 81 -7.57 0.34 1.11
N ALA A 82 -8.76 0.55 0.53
CA ALA A 82 -9.39 1.87 0.48
C ALA A 82 -9.64 2.45 1.87
N VAL A 83 -10.17 1.65 2.81
CA VAL A 83 -10.42 2.10 4.19
C VAL A 83 -9.10 2.34 4.93
N ALA A 84 -8.09 1.49 4.75
CA ALA A 84 -6.77 1.71 5.35
C ALA A 84 -6.12 3.03 4.87
N ILE A 85 -6.24 3.35 3.57
CA ILE A 85 -5.76 4.62 3.00
C ILE A 85 -6.57 5.80 3.56
N LEU A 86 -7.89 5.68 3.62
CA LEU A 86 -8.77 6.73 4.13
C LEU A 86 -8.44 7.10 5.58
N ILE A 87 -7.97 6.15 6.37
CA ILE A 87 -7.53 6.38 7.76
C ILE A 87 -6.07 6.85 7.80
N GLY A 88 -5.17 6.12 7.15
CA GLY A 88 -3.73 6.31 7.29
C GLY A 88 -3.22 7.59 6.62
N VAL A 89 -3.75 7.97 5.45
CA VAL A 89 -3.27 9.16 4.71
C VAL A 89 -3.55 10.45 5.47
N PRO A 90 -4.78 10.75 5.95
CA PRO A 90 -5.03 11.96 6.73
C PRO A 90 -4.17 12.02 8.00
N ILE A 91 -4.05 10.92 8.74
CA ILE A 91 -3.21 10.86 9.94
C ILE A 91 -1.74 11.12 9.57
N GLY A 92 -1.24 10.53 8.50
CA GLY A 92 0.12 10.71 8.02
C GLY A 92 0.42 12.17 7.64
N ILE A 93 -0.45 12.81 6.86
CA ILE A 93 -0.30 14.21 6.46
C ILE A 93 -0.36 15.15 7.68
N LEU A 94 -1.33 14.95 8.57
CA LEU A 94 -1.46 15.78 9.79
C LEU A 94 -0.24 15.59 10.70
N THR A 95 0.30 14.38 10.81
CA THR A 95 1.54 14.13 11.57
C THR A 95 2.73 14.83 10.91
N ALA A 96 2.85 14.84 9.59
CA ALA A 96 3.90 15.56 8.89
C ALA A 96 3.81 17.08 9.13
N VAL A 97 2.61 17.64 9.04
CA VAL A 97 2.36 19.07 9.36
C VAL A 97 2.71 19.36 10.81
N PHE A 98 2.33 18.49 11.74
CA PHE A 98 2.69 18.64 13.15
C PHE A 98 4.22 18.70 13.34
N ILE A 99 4.96 17.77 12.73
CA ILE A 99 6.44 17.71 12.82
C ILE A 99 7.10 18.96 12.23
N THR A 100 6.59 19.48 11.10
CA THR A 100 7.25 20.57 10.36
C THR A 100 6.88 21.96 10.86
N GLU A 101 5.62 22.16 11.25
CA GLU A 101 5.05 23.49 11.46
C GLU A 101 4.62 23.76 12.91
N VAL A 102 4.31 22.74 13.70
CA VAL A 102 3.71 22.90 15.04
C VAL A 102 4.69 22.49 16.15
N ALA A 103 5.39 21.36 15.97
CA ALA A 103 6.29 20.82 16.98
C ALA A 103 7.50 21.75 17.23
N ASN A 104 7.87 21.92 18.49
CA ASN A 104 9.13 22.57 18.81
C ASN A 104 10.32 21.69 18.34
N LYS A 105 11.50 22.32 18.18
CA LYS A 105 12.70 21.65 17.66
C LYS A 105 13.07 20.36 18.43
N LYS A 106 12.88 20.36 19.76
CA LYS A 106 13.20 19.20 20.61
C LYS A 106 12.24 18.03 20.34
N LEU A 107 10.95 18.33 20.22
CA LEU A 107 9.93 17.31 19.97
C LEU A 107 10.04 16.75 18.54
N ALA A 108 10.25 17.62 17.55
CA ALA A 108 10.48 17.19 16.17
C ALA A 108 11.72 16.28 16.04
N ALA A 109 12.80 16.59 16.79
CA ALA A 109 14.03 15.80 16.81
C ALA A 109 13.85 14.40 17.44
N ILE A 110 12.78 14.16 18.18
CA ILE A 110 12.45 12.83 18.74
C ILE A 110 11.44 12.12 17.84
N VAL A 111 10.37 12.81 17.43
CA VAL A 111 9.26 12.18 16.69
C VAL A 111 9.68 11.75 15.29
N GLN A 112 10.48 12.56 14.59
CA GLN A 112 10.88 12.23 13.22
C GLN A 112 11.75 10.97 13.15
N PRO A 113 12.85 10.80 13.93
CA PRO A 113 13.60 9.54 13.96
C PRO A 113 12.74 8.34 14.41
N ALA A 114 11.78 8.54 15.32
CA ALA A 114 10.87 7.46 15.71
C ALA A 114 10.02 6.98 14.53
N VAL A 115 9.51 7.89 13.69
CA VAL A 115 8.79 7.53 12.45
C VAL A 115 9.72 6.84 11.44
N GLU A 116 10.96 7.31 11.32
CA GLU A 116 11.96 6.67 10.43
C GLU A 116 12.29 5.24 10.89
N LEU A 117 12.41 5.01 12.20
CA LEU A 117 12.58 3.67 12.77
C LEU A 117 11.38 2.76 12.46
N LEU A 118 10.15 3.26 12.56
CA LEU A 118 8.95 2.51 12.17
C LEU A 118 9.01 2.10 10.69
N ALA A 119 9.53 2.95 9.79
CA ALA A 119 9.69 2.60 8.38
C ALA A 119 10.66 1.43 8.15
N ALA A 120 11.64 1.25 9.03
CA ALA A 120 12.66 0.19 8.93
C ALA A 120 12.19 -1.17 9.49
N ILE A 121 11.06 -1.22 10.21
CA ILE A 121 10.53 -2.47 10.77
C ILE A 121 10.02 -3.37 9.63
N PRO A 122 10.47 -4.66 9.54
CA PRO A 122 9.93 -5.62 8.60
C PRO A 122 8.42 -5.84 8.78
N SER A 123 7.69 -6.00 7.66
CA SER A 123 6.21 -6.15 7.69
C SER A 123 5.73 -7.32 8.53
N VAL A 124 6.49 -8.41 8.57
CA VAL A 124 6.18 -9.58 9.40
C VAL A 124 6.07 -9.23 10.90
N ILE A 125 6.89 -8.28 11.39
CA ILE A 125 6.82 -7.84 12.79
C ILE A 125 5.53 -7.07 13.05
N TYR A 126 5.07 -6.24 12.10
CA TYR A 126 3.76 -5.60 12.19
C TYR A 126 2.62 -6.64 12.25
N GLY A 127 2.73 -7.69 11.43
CA GLY A 127 1.78 -8.81 11.45
C GLY A 127 1.79 -9.55 12.80
N LEU A 128 2.97 -9.83 13.35
CA LEU A 128 3.12 -10.49 14.64
C LEU A 128 2.56 -9.65 15.78
N LEU A 129 2.86 -8.34 15.81
CA LEU A 129 2.28 -7.41 16.78
C LEU A 129 0.76 -7.32 16.62
N GLY A 130 0.28 -7.30 15.37
CA GLY A 130 -1.14 -7.36 15.06
C GLY A 130 -1.79 -8.61 15.64
N LEU A 131 -1.20 -9.77 15.42
CA LEU A 131 -1.69 -11.05 15.93
C LEU A 131 -1.70 -11.10 17.47
N MET A 132 -0.60 -10.66 18.11
CA MET A 132 -0.41 -10.81 19.56
C MET A 132 -1.10 -9.72 20.38
N VAL A 133 -1.23 -8.51 19.85
CA VAL A 133 -1.76 -7.35 20.59
C VAL A 133 -3.11 -6.88 20.03
N LEU A 134 -3.20 -6.67 18.71
CA LEU A 134 -4.40 -6.11 18.10
C LEU A 134 -5.55 -7.12 18.05
N ASN A 135 -5.30 -8.34 17.59
CA ASN A 135 -6.35 -9.36 17.47
C ASN A 135 -7.06 -9.67 18.81
N PRO A 136 -6.38 -9.83 19.96
CA PRO A 136 -7.04 -9.95 21.25
C PRO A 136 -7.92 -8.75 21.63
N LEU A 137 -7.52 -7.52 21.25
CA LEU A 137 -8.32 -6.32 21.46
C LEU A 137 -9.57 -6.32 20.57
N MET A 138 -9.40 -6.67 19.30
CA MET A 138 -10.50 -6.79 18.33
C MET A 138 -11.47 -7.91 18.73
N TYR A 139 -10.99 -9.01 19.27
CA TYR A 139 -11.85 -10.08 19.79
C TYR A 139 -12.70 -9.63 20.99
N ARG A 140 -12.13 -8.82 21.89
CA ARG A 140 -12.93 -8.21 22.98
C ARG A 140 -14.00 -7.27 22.44
N LEU A 141 -13.67 -6.49 21.41
CA LEU A 141 -14.61 -5.61 20.74
C LEU A 141 -15.71 -6.42 20.02
N GLU A 142 -15.33 -7.44 19.27
CA GLU A 142 -16.24 -8.37 18.59
C GLU A 142 -17.24 -9.00 19.56
N LYS A 143 -16.78 -9.49 20.72
CA LYS A 143 -17.63 -10.04 21.78
C LYS A 143 -18.62 -9.02 22.34
N ARG A 144 -18.25 -7.75 22.45
CA ARG A 144 -19.18 -6.71 22.93
C ARG A 144 -20.22 -6.36 21.88
N VAL A 145 -19.81 -6.25 20.62
CA VAL A 145 -20.72 -5.91 19.50
C VAL A 145 -21.73 -7.02 19.25
N PHE A 146 -21.33 -8.28 19.35
CA PHE A 146 -22.15 -9.45 19.05
C PHE A 146 -22.57 -10.24 20.30
N ALA A 147 -22.61 -9.61 21.49
CA ALA A 147 -22.90 -10.27 22.76
C ALA A 147 -24.27 -10.99 22.78
N GLY A 148 -25.24 -10.52 21.98
CA GLY A 148 -26.58 -11.13 21.86
C GLY A 148 -26.82 -11.95 20.60
N SER A 149 -25.81 -12.11 19.75
CA SER A 149 -25.97 -12.83 18.47
C SER A 149 -25.71 -14.32 18.64
N THR A 150 -26.64 -15.14 18.19
CA THR A 150 -26.52 -16.60 18.16
C THR A 150 -25.96 -17.09 16.80
N THR A 151 -25.90 -16.24 15.79
CA THR A 151 -25.52 -16.58 14.41
C THR A 151 -24.12 -16.11 14.02
N HIS A 152 -23.53 -15.17 14.79
CA HIS A 152 -22.20 -14.63 14.49
C HIS A 152 -21.11 -15.65 14.82
N GLN A 153 -20.25 -15.92 13.85
CA GLN A 153 -19.06 -16.77 14.03
C GLN A 153 -17.89 -15.90 14.48
N PHE A 154 -17.47 -16.07 15.73
CA PHE A 154 -16.35 -15.33 16.30
C PHE A 154 -15.02 -15.67 15.61
N THR A 155 -14.29 -14.64 15.19
CA THR A 155 -13.04 -14.77 14.42
C THR A 155 -11.78 -14.84 15.29
N GLY A 156 -11.93 -14.70 16.61
CA GLY A 156 -10.78 -14.57 17.52
C GLY A 156 -10.03 -13.24 17.33
N GLY A 157 -10.66 -12.27 16.65
CA GLY A 157 -10.08 -10.98 16.30
C GLY A 157 -9.27 -10.98 15.01
N SER A 158 -9.11 -12.15 14.35
CA SER A 158 -8.49 -12.23 13.03
C SER A 158 -9.52 -11.94 11.95
N ASN A 159 -9.66 -10.68 11.58
CA ASN A 159 -10.73 -10.18 10.72
C ASN A 159 -10.31 -8.98 9.87
N LEU A 160 -11.24 -8.51 9.02
CA LEU A 160 -11.00 -7.38 8.12
C LEU A 160 -10.59 -6.10 8.87
N LEU A 161 -11.21 -5.82 10.02
CA LEU A 161 -10.91 -4.60 10.79
C LEU A 161 -9.48 -4.61 11.33
N SER A 162 -9.01 -5.77 11.83
CA SER A 162 -7.61 -5.94 12.24
C SER A 162 -6.65 -5.72 11.07
N ALA A 163 -6.96 -6.26 9.89
CA ALA A 163 -6.16 -6.08 8.69
C ALA A 163 -6.11 -4.59 8.25
N ILE A 164 -7.24 -3.89 8.28
CA ILE A 164 -7.32 -2.46 7.95
C ILE A 164 -6.45 -1.62 8.88
N ILE A 165 -6.51 -1.87 10.20
CA ILE A 165 -5.72 -1.12 11.18
C ILE A 165 -4.23 -1.36 10.98
N VAL A 166 -3.80 -2.61 10.79
CA VAL A 166 -2.39 -2.94 10.50
C VAL A 166 -1.91 -2.26 9.23
N LEU A 167 -2.69 -2.34 8.13
CA LEU A 167 -2.37 -1.64 6.88
C LEU A 167 -2.26 -0.12 7.08
N ALA A 168 -3.21 0.49 7.78
CA ALA A 168 -3.19 1.93 8.05
C ALA A 168 -1.93 2.34 8.81
N ILE A 169 -1.52 1.57 9.82
CA ILE A 169 -0.28 1.83 10.59
C ILE A 169 0.95 1.69 9.69
N MET A 170 0.99 0.68 8.82
CA MET A 170 2.13 0.40 7.95
C MET A 170 2.38 1.45 6.88
N ILE A 171 1.35 2.14 6.40
CA ILE A 171 1.52 3.22 5.40
C ILE A 171 1.97 4.53 6.03
N LEU A 172 1.71 4.75 7.35
CA LEU A 172 2.02 6.00 8.04
C LEU A 172 3.47 6.47 7.84
N PRO A 173 4.51 5.65 8.07
CA PRO A 173 5.88 6.12 7.95
C PRO A 173 6.22 6.65 6.56
N THR A 174 5.72 5.98 5.52
CA THR A 174 5.94 6.38 4.12
C THR A 174 5.28 7.73 3.82
N VAL A 175 4.01 7.87 4.18
CA VAL A 175 3.26 9.12 3.97
C VAL A 175 3.85 10.26 4.78
N ILE A 176 4.21 10.02 6.05
CA ILE A 176 4.79 11.05 6.94
C ILE A 176 6.12 11.54 6.39
N ASN A 177 7.07 10.65 6.11
CA ASN A 177 8.44 11.03 5.73
C ASN A 177 8.47 11.81 4.42
N ILE A 178 7.69 11.40 3.42
CA ILE A 178 7.63 12.09 2.15
C ILE A 178 6.89 13.43 2.30
N SER A 179 5.81 13.48 3.07
CA SER A 179 5.09 14.73 3.34
C SER A 179 5.95 15.73 4.14
N VAL A 180 6.71 15.27 5.14
CA VAL A 180 7.69 16.12 5.88
C VAL A 180 8.71 16.71 4.92
N SER A 181 9.31 15.89 4.05
CA SER A 181 10.29 16.36 3.06
C SER A 181 9.66 17.37 2.10
N SER A 182 8.42 17.13 1.67
CA SER A 182 7.69 18.01 0.74
C SER A 182 7.33 19.35 1.35
N VAL A 183 6.84 19.35 2.58
CA VAL A 183 6.51 20.60 3.29
C VAL A 183 7.78 21.43 3.59
N ARG A 184 8.88 20.79 3.95
CA ARG A 184 10.17 21.47 4.17
C ARG A 184 10.79 22.04 2.89
N ALA A 185 10.49 21.46 1.74
CA ALA A 185 10.95 21.97 0.45
C ALA A 185 10.24 23.24 -0.01
N VAL A 186 9.12 23.61 0.62
CA VAL A 186 8.40 24.86 0.32
C VAL A 186 9.27 26.06 0.68
N PRO A 187 9.48 27.03 -0.24
CA PRO A 187 10.30 28.20 0.02
C PRO A 187 9.77 29.04 1.20
N GLY A 188 10.65 29.35 2.17
CA GLY A 188 10.27 30.06 3.39
C GLY A 188 9.67 31.44 3.15
N HIS A 189 9.99 32.10 2.03
CA HIS A 189 9.43 33.40 1.68
C HIS A 189 7.90 33.36 1.48
N LEU A 190 7.33 32.26 1.03
CA LEU A 190 5.88 32.09 0.91
C LEU A 190 5.20 32.15 2.28
N LYS A 191 5.78 31.48 3.26
CA LYS A 191 5.31 31.52 4.65
C LYS A 191 5.39 32.94 5.24
N SER A 192 6.54 33.61 5.07
CA SER A 192 6.76 34.95 5.57
C SER A 192 5.82 35.97 4.91
N ALA A 193 5.61 35.90 3.59
CA ALA A 193 4.69 36.75 2.85
C ALA A 193 3.23 36.59 3.34
N SER A 194 2.77 35.35 3.55
CA SER A 194 1.43 35.09 4.06
C SER A 194 1.21 35.71 5.45
N LEU A 195 2.18 35.54 6.34
CA LEU A 195 2.13 36.15 7.69
C LEU A 195 2.18 37.67 7.64
N ALA A 196 2.99 38.26 6.74
CA ALA A 196 3.07 39.72 6.55
C ALA A 196 1.75 40.34 6.06
N LEU A 197 0.94 39.57 5.30
CA LEU A 197 -0.40 39.96 4.88
C LEU A 197 -1.47 39.78 5.98
N GLY A 198 -1.06 39.43 7.21
CA GLY A 198 -1.95 39.28 8.37
C GLY A 198 -2.65 37.91 8.46
N ALA A 199 -2.26 36.90 7.67
CA ALA A 199 -2.79 35.56 7.84
C ALA A 199 -2.33 34.96 9.18
N THR A 200 -3.20 34.15 9.81
CA THR A 200 -2.81 33.38 11.00
C THR A 200 -1.88 32.22 10.60
N HIS A 201 -1.12 31.70 11.56
CA HIS A 201 -0.23 30.57 11.34
C HIS A 201 -0.98 29.36 10.77
N ILE A 202 -2.18 29.05 11.28
CA ILE A 202 -3.03 27.97 10.79
C ILE A 202 -3.48 28.23 9.34
N GLN A 203 -3.90 29.46 9.02
CA GLN A 203 -4.27 29.83 7.65
C GLN A 203 -3.09 29.67 6.70
N THR A 204 -1.89 30.09 7.11
CA THR A 204 -0.66 29.93 6.32
C THR A 204 -0.35 28.47 6.05
N ILE A 205 -0.47 27.58 7.05
CA ILE A 205 -0.26 26.13 6.86
C ILE A 205 -1.23 25.56 5.83
N PHE A 206 -2.54 25.74 6.04
CA PHE A 206 -3.54 25.05 5.22
C PHE A 206 -3.81 25.73 3.88
N LYS A 207 -3.61 27.04 3.74
CA LYS A 207 -3.89 27.78 2.49
C LYS A 207 -2.65 28.07 1.65
N VAL A 208 -1.44 27.96 2.21
CA VAL A 208 -0.20 28.27 1.49
C VAL A 208 0.76 27.08 1.50
N MET A 209 1.15 26.57 2.68
CA MET A 209 2.19 25.56 2.78
C MET A 209 1.76 24.19 2.23
N ILE A 210 0.58 23.68 2.63
CA ILE A 210 0.07 22.39 2.15
C ILE A 210 -0.23 22.44 0.63
N PRO A 211 -0.92 23.44 0.08
CA PRO A 211 -1.08 23.57 -1.36
C PRO A 211 0.23 23.67 -2.13
N ALA A 212 1.21 24.41 -1.65
CA ALA A 212 2.53 24.51 -2.25
C ALA A 212 3.31 23.17 -2.22
N ALA A 213 3.12 22.35 -1.18
CA ALA A 213 3.70 21.01 -1.04
C ALA A 213 2.88 19.89 -1.72
N ARG A 214 1.74 20.19 -2.34
CA ARG A 214 0.73 19.22 -2.78
C ARG A 214 1.31 18.09 -3.64
N SER A 215 2.14 18.40 -4.65
CA SER A 215 2.69 17.39 -5.55
C SER A 215 3.54 16.36 -4.80
N GLY A 216 4.41 16.81 -3.91
CA GLY A 216 5.24 15.91 -3.11
C GLY A 216 4.43 15.13 -2.05
N ILE A 217 3.42 15.73 -1.44
CA ILE A 217 2.49 15.02 -0.54
C ILE A 217 1.76 13.93 -1.31
N MET A 218 1.25 14.21 -2.52
CA MET A 218 0.59 13.22 -3.37
C MET A 218 1.52 12.08 -3.75
N THR A 219 2.79 12.35 -4.05
CA THR A 219 3.81 11.30 -4.25
C THR A 219 3.92 10.38 -3.02
N GLY A 220 3.93 10.96 -1.82
CA GLY A 220 3.91 10.18 -0.56
C GLY A 220 2.67 9.30 -0.41
N VAL A 221 1.51 9.82 -0.79
CA VAL A 221 0.24 9.07 -0.80
C VAL A 221 0.30 7.92 -1.80
N VAL A 222 0.74 8.17 -3.04
CA VAL A 222 0.87 7.14 -4.08
C VAL A 222 1.79 6.01 -3.65
N LEU A 223 2.96 6.33 -3.06
CA LEU A 223 3.89 5.32 -2.56
C LEU A 223 3.32 4.55 -1.35
N GLY A 224 2.57 5.22 -0.47
CA GLY A 224 1.84 4.57 0.62
C GLY A 224 0.78 3.59 0.13
N ILE A 225 0.02 3.98 -0.90
CA ILE A 225 -0.97 3.11 -1.56
C ILE A 225 -0.31 1.89 -2.20
N GLY A 226 0.79 2.10 -2.94
CA GLY A 226 1.55 1.01 -3.55
C GLY A 226 2.03 0.00 -2.51
N ARG A 227 2.50 0.48 -1.35
CA ARG A 227 2.90 -0.38 -0.23
C ARG A 227 1.72 -1.17 0.35
N ALA A 228 0.56 -0.54 0.55
CA ALA A 228 -0.63 -1.20 1.06
C ALA A 228 -1.15 -2.29 0.12
N LEU A 229 -1.17 -2.02 -1.19
CA LEU A 229 -1.61 -2.98 -2.21
C LEU A 229 -0.71 -4.20 -2.33
N GLY A 230 0.59 -4.03 -2.10
CA GLY A 230 1.58 -5.11 -2.17
C GLY A 230 1.75 -5.89 -0.87
N GLU A 231 1.10 -5.48 0.24
CA GLU A 231 1.28 -6.15 1.52
C GLU A 231 0.61 -7.52 1.55
N ALA A 232 1.36 -8.54 1.91
CA ALA A 232 0.86 -9.90 2.01
C ALA A 232 1.13 -10.50 3.40
N MET A 233 2.35 -10.38 3.91
CA MET A 233 2.79 -11.14 5.09
C MET A 233 2.11 -10.68 6.37
N ALA A 234 2.06 -9.36 6.63
CA ALA A 234 1.40 -8.83 7.81
C ALA A 234 -0.11 -9.10 7.79
N ILE A 235 -0.74 -8.92 6.62
CA ILE A 235 -2.18 -9.16 6.47
C ILE A 235 -2.51 -10.64 6.66
N ASN A 236 -1.69 -11.55 6.14
CA ASN A 236 -1.91 -13.00 6.27
C ASN A 236 -1.97 -13.45 7.73
N MET A 237 -1.28 -12.75 8.63
CA MET A 237 -1.28 -13.06 10.07
C MET A 237 -2.53 -12.55 10.80
N VAL A 238 -3.17 -11.48 10.32
CA VAL A 238 -4.22 -10.77 11.10
C VAL A 238 -5.62 -10.84 10.46
N ALA A 239 -5.73 -11.19 9.17
CA ALA A 239 -7.00 -11.17 8.45
C ALA A 239 -7.86 -12.43 8.63
N GLY A 240 -7.28 -13.52 9.14
CA GLY A 240 -7.96 -14.81 9.39
C GLY A 240 -7.90 -15.83 8.26
N GLY A 241 -7.86 -15.39 6.98
CA GLY A 241 -7.58 -16.26 5.83
C GLY A 241 -8.76 -17.03 5.23
N SER A 242 -10.01 -16.75 5.63
CA SER A 242 -11.22 -17.33 5.02
C SER A 242 -11.74 -16.48 3.86
N VAL A 243 -12.37 -17.09 2.88
CA VAL A 243 -12.98 -16.37 1.75
C VAL A 243 -14.43 -16.06 2.09
N ASN A 244 -14.66 -14.90 2.70
CA ASN A 244 -15.97 -14.41 3.10
C ASN A 244 -16.23 -13.00 2.59
N LEU A 245 -17.50 -12.57 2.66
CA LEU A 245 -17.88 -11.18 2.40
C LEU A 245 -17.09 -10.23 3.31
N PRO A 246 -16.57 -9.11 2.80
CA PRO A 246 -15.69 -8.20 3.56
C PRO A 246 -16.46 -7.31 4.56
N PHE A 247 -17.07 -7.93 5.56
CA PHE A 247 -17.57 -7.23 6.73
C PHE A 247 -16.47 -7.05 7.79
N PRO A 248 -16.54 -6.00 8.62
CA PRO A 248 -15.48 -5.61 9.55
C PRO A 248 -14.99 -6.74 10.47
N PHE A 249 -15.90 -7.59 10.97
CA PHE A 249 -15.57 -8.69 11.87
C PHE A 249 -15.55 -10.07 11.19
N ASN A 250 -15.58 -10.13 9.87
CA ASN A 250 -15.40 -11.39 9.16
C ASN A 250 -13.93 -11.71 8.96
N SER A 251 -13.58 -12.99 9.11
CA SER A 251 -12.33 -13.52 8.60
C SER A 251 -12.32 -13.42 7.09
N VAL A 252 -11.28 -12.81 6.52
CA VAL A 252 -11.21 -12.49 5.10
C VAL A 252 -9.85 -12.84 4.50
N ARG A 253 -9.80 -12.82 3.16
CA ARG A 253 -8.58 -13.07 2.41
C ARG A 253 -8.39 -12.01 1.32
N PHE A 254 -7.18 -11.48 1.20
CA PHE A 254 -6.80 -10.51 0.17
C PHE A 254 -6.19 -11.23 -1.04
N LEU A 255 -6.10 -10.57 -2.20
CA LEU A 255 -5.47 -11.12 -3.41
C LEU A 255 -4.00 -11.51 -3.16
N THR A 256 -3.27 -10.70 -2.43
CA THR A 256 -1.87 -10.97 -2.04
C THR A 256 -1.75 -12.16 -1.11
N THR A 257 -2.59 -12.23 -0.07
CA THR A 257 -2.58 -13.33 0.89
C THR A 257 -3.06 -14.64 0.28
N GLN A 258 -3.97 -14.60 -0.70
CA GLN A 258 -4.41 -15.77 -1.46
C GLN A 258 -3.23 -16.46 -2.14
N ILE A 259 -2.38 -15.68 -2.82
CA ILE A 259 -1.20 -16.21 -3.51
C ILE A 259 -0.21 -16.79 -2.51
N VAL A 260 0.14 -16.02 -1.48
CA VAL A 260 1.15 -16.40 -0.49
C VAL A 260 0.73 -17.65 0.30
N SER A 261 -0.55 -17.77 0.65
CA SER A 261 -1.04 -18.89 1.46
C SER A 261 -1.07 -20.21 0.69
N GLU A 262 -1.31 -20.19 -0.61
CA GLU A 262 -1.61 -21.42 -1.36
C GLU A 262 -0.57 -21.80 -2.42
N MET A 263 0.27 -20.86 -2.89
CA MET A 263 1.23 -21.10 -3.97
C MET A 263 2.23 -22.23 -3.67
N SER A 264 2.55 -22.46 -2.40
CA SER A 264 3.55 -23.47 -2.00
C SER A 264 3.10 -24.91 -2.19
N TYR A 265 1.77 -25.17 -2.17
CA TYR A 265 1.21 -26.51 -2.30
C TYR A 265 0.25 -26.66 -3.49
N ALA A 266 -0.02 -25.59 -4.21
CA ALA A 266 -0.91 -25.63 -5.37
C ALA A 266 -0.26 -26.36 -6.56
N GLU A 267 -1.03 -27.25 -7.19
CA GLU A 267 -0.61 -28.01 -8.36
C GLU A 267 -1.64 -27.90 -9.50
N GLY A 268 -1.24 -28.21 -10.72
CA GLY A 268 -2.11 -28.25 -11.89
C GLY A 268 -2.93 -26.97 -12.09
N LEU A 269 -4.24 -27.14 -12.27
CA LEU A 269 -5.17 -26.02 -12.50
C LEU A 269 -5.22 -25.03 -11.33
N HIS A 270 -5.15 -25.53 -10.08
CA HIS A 270 -5.11 -24.67 -8.89
C HIS A 270 -3.94 -23.67 -8.96
N ARG A 271 -2.75 -24.14 -9.33
CA ARG A 271 -1.57 -23.27 -9.50
C ARG A 271 -1.73 -22.28 -10.64
N GLU A 272 -2.31 -22.70 -11.78
CA GLU A 272 -2.60 -21.80 -12.90
C GLU A 272 -3.57 -20.68 -12.48
N VAL A 273 -4.61 -21.01 -11.70
CA VAL A 273 -5.57 -20.03 -11.18
C VAL A 273 -4.89 -19.04 -10.22
N LEU A 274 -3.95 -19.46 -9.38
CA LEU A 274 -3.20 -18.52 -8.52
C LEU A 274 -2.35 -17.54 -9.36
N PHE A 275 -1.81 -17.95 -10.50
CA PHE A 275 -1.20 -17.00 -11.45
C PHE A 275 -2.23 -16.03 -12.03
N THR A 276 -3.46 -16.49 -12.26
CA THR A 276 -4.56 -15.60 -12.70
C THR A 276 -4.92 -14.60 -11.59
N VAL A 277 -4.96 -15.03 -10.32
CA VAL A 277 -5.14 -14.10 -9.18
C VAL A 277 -4.03 -13.04 -9.16
N GLY A 278 -2.79 -13.45 -9.41
CA GLY A 278 -1.66 -12.53 -9.57
C GLY A 278 -1.82 -11.58 -10.75
N LEU A 279 -2.34 -12.05 -11.87
CA LEU A 279 -2.65 -11.21 -13.04
C LEU A 279 -3.76 -10.19 -12.72
N VAL A 280 -4.81 -10.60 -12.02
CA VAL A 280 -5.88 -9.69 -11.54
C VAL A 280 -5.32 -8.62 -10.61
N LEU A 281 -4.46 -9.01 -9.65
CA LEU A 281 -3.77 -8.07 -8.76
C LEU A 281 -2.90 -7.08 -9.56
N PHE A 282 -2.13 -7.57 -10.54
CA PHE A 282 -1.28 -6.75 -11.39
C PHE A 282 -2.11 -5.71 -12.16
N ILE A 283 -3.20 -6.13 -12.79
CA ILE A 283 -4.11 -5.23 -13.52
C ILE A 283 -4.72 -4.19 -12.55
N PHE A 284 -5.13 -4.62 -11.37
CA PHE A 284 -5.69 -3.74 -10.34
C PHE A 284 -4.68 -2.65 -9.90
N ILE A 285 -3.43 -3.03 -9.63
CA ILE A 285 -2.36 -2.09 -9.29
C ILE A 285 -2.07 -1.14 -10.45
N MET A 286 -2.05 -1.62 -11.69
CA MET A 286 -1.85 -0.79 -12.88
C MET A 286 -2.96 0.26 -13.04
N ILE A 287 -4.22 -0.14 -12.87
CA ILE A 287 -5.37 0.79 -12.94
C ILE A 287 -5.24 1.88 -11.87
N ILE A 288 -4.95 1.50 -10.62
CA ILE A 288 -4.78 2.47 -9.53
C ILE A 288 -3.63 3.44 -9.82
N ASN A 289 -2.47 2.94 -10.26
CA ASN A 289 -1.33 3.78 -10.60
C ASN A 289 -1.64 4.76 -11.73
N LEU A 290 -2.37 4.32 -12.78
CA LEU A 290 -2.79 5.19 -13.86
C LEU A 290 -3.76 6.29 -13.37
N VAL A 291 -4.72 5.95 -12.52
CA VAL A 291 -5.64 6.93 -11.93
C VAL A 291 -4.89 7.94 -11.07
N LEU A 292 -3.98 7.48 -10.22
CA LEU A 292 -3.17 8.35 -9.36
C LEU A 292 -2.27 9.29 -10.17
N ALA A 293 -1.60 8.78 -11.22
CA ALA A 293 -0.77 9.58 -12.12
C ALA A 293 -1.59 10.68 -12.84
N GLN A 294 -2.84 10.40 -13.21
CA GLN A 294 -3.73 11.41 -13.80
C GLN A 294 -4.13 12.48 -12.77
N VAL A 295 -4.41 12.10 -11.52
CA VAL A 295 -4.74 13.04 -10.43
C VAL A 295 -3.54 13.95 -10.13
N GLU A 296 -2.33 13.39 -10.07
CA GLU A 296 -1.09 14.15 -9.85
C GLU A 296 -0.85 15.15 -10.99
N LYS A 297 -1.01 14.74 -12.24
CA LYS A 297 -0.81 15.58 -13.42
C LYS A 297 -1.80 16.75 -13.48
N LYS A 298 -3.08 16.54 -13.15
CA LYS A 298 -4.06 17.62 -13.07
C LYS A 298 -3.74 18.62 -11.97
N GLY A 299 -3.28 18.17 -10.82
CA GLY A 299 -2.88 19.04 -9.72
C GLY A 299 -1.60 19.86 -9.97
N ALA A 300 -0.74 19.45 -10.92
CA ALA A 300 0.44 20.20 -11.34
C ALA A 300 0.16 21.27 -12.41
N VAL A 301 -0.90 21.12 -13.19
CA VAL A 301 -1.28 22.09 -14.25
C VAL A 301 -2.02 23.30 -13.66
N GLU A 302 -2.60 23.20 -12.47
CA GLU A 302 -3.30 24.29 -11.79
C GLU A 302 -2.35 25.21 -10.94
N GLN A 303 -1.04 25.00 -11.00
CA GLN A 303 0.01 25.84 -10.39
C GLN A 303 0.75 26.65 -11.47
#